data_d773b0cc9a4d6156758a2b9cbd1ef226
#
_entry.id   d773b0cc9a4d6156758a2b9cbd1ef226
#
_cell.length_a   1.000
_cell.length_b   1.000
_cell.length_c   1.000
_cell.angle_alpha   90.00
_cell.angle_beta   90.00
_cell.angle_gamma   90.00
#
_symmetry.space_group_name_H-M   'P 1'
#
loop_
_entity.id
_entity.type
_entity.pdbx_description
1 polymer ?
#
loop_
_entity_poly.entity_id
_entity_poly.type
_entity_poly.pdbx_seq_one_letter_code
_entity_poly.pdbx_strand_id
1 'polypeptide(L)'
;MTEFDKYSKKHLGINSNIITSYQNLQSVTPMVENSVTPTIIEERQLNVAAMSVFDRLMMDRIIWCAGPVDDRMAITVQAQLLFLSQQDPKKTITMHIDSPGGSVKAGLSMIDVMNYIQTPIQTINTGMAASMGSLLLGAGAKGMRSSLKHSRTMLHQSSGGAGGNIQDARIQFDEWE
;
A
#
# COMPACT_ATOMS: atom_id res chain seq x y z
N MET A 1 -13.80 16.80 -31.49
CA MET A 1 -13.63 17.94 -30.55
C MET A 1 -14.96 18.12 -29.84
N THR A 2 -15.01 17.77 -28.56
CA THR A 2 -16.25 17.80 -27.76
C THR A 2 -16.63 19.25 -27.40
N GLU A 3 -17.87 19.49 -26.98
CA GLU A 3 -18.28 20.80 -26.45
C GLU A 3 -17.42 21.24 -25.25
N PHE A 4 -17.00 20.26 -24.44
CA PHE A 4 -16.07 20.46 -23.33
C PHE A 4 -14.70 20.99 -23.81
N ASP A 5 -14.16 20.43 -24.90
CA ASP A 5 -12.86 20.88 -25.46
C ASP A 5 -12.92 22.33 -25.93
N LYS A 6 -14.06 22.73 -26.54
CA LYS A 6 -14.28 24.10 -26.98
C LYS A 6 -14.40 25.08 -25.83
N TYR A 7 -15.14 24.67 -24.77
CA TYR A 7 -15.32 25.47 -23.56
C TYR A 7 -14.00 25.67 -22.81
N SER A 8 -13.24 24.59 -22.63
CA SER A 8 -11.96 24.58 -21.92
C SER A 8 -10.92 25.48 -22.57
N LYS A 9 -10.83 25.49 -23.92
CA LYS A 9 -9.94 26.36 -24.65
C LYS A 9 -10.38 27.82 -24.61
N LYS A 10 -11.68 28.08 -24.81
CA LYS A 10 -12.20 29.43 -25.01
C LYS A 10 -12.42 30.19 -23.70
N HIS A 11 -12.82 29.49 -22.62
CA HIS A 11 -13.22 30.13 -21.37
C HIS A 11 -12.24 29.87 -20.21
N LEU A 12 -11.52 28.74 -20.22
CA LEU A 12 -10.58 28.41 -19.17
C LEU A 12 -9.11 28.55 -19.58
N GLY A 13 -8.83 28.88 -20.86
CA GLY A 13 -7.47 29.09 -21.35
C GLY A 13 -6.58 27.81 -21.32
N ILE A 14 -7.19 26.63 -21.23
CA ILE A 14 -6.44 25.39 -21.13
C ILE A 14 -5.78 25.05 -22.48
N ASN A 15 -4.48 24.77 -22.44
CA ASN A 15 -3.71 24.40 -23.63
C ASN A 15 -4.25 23.08 -24.23
N SER A 16 -4.37 23.05 -25.58
CA SER A 16 -4.84 21.86 -26.31
C SER A 16 -4.03 20.60 -26.03
N ASN A 17 -2.74 20.72 -25.75
CA ASN A 17 -1.89 19.57 -25.40
C ASN A 17 -2.30 18.93 -24.07
N ILE A 18 -2.75 19.72 -23.10
CA ILE A 18 -3.24 19.23 -21.82
C ILE A 18 -4.54 18.45 -22.01
N ILE A 19 -5.46 18.96 -22.84
CA ILE A 19 -6.72 18.29 -23.16
C ILE A 19 -6.45 16.96 -23.89
N THR A 20 -5.53 16.96 -24.84
CA THR A 20 -5.13 15.73 -25.56
C THR A 20 -4.45 14.72 -24.64
N SER A 21 -3.59 15.16 -23.74
CA SER A 21 -2.97 14.29 -22.74
C SER A 21 -3.99 13.68 -21.79
N TYR A 22 -5.00 14.45 -21.37
CA TYR A 22 -6.11 13.96 -20.55
C TYR A 22 -6.97 12.93 -21.29
N GLN A 23 -7.29 13.16 -22.57
CA GLN A 23 -8.04 12.20 -23.39
C GLN A 23 -7.24 10.91 -23.64
N ASN A 24 -5.93 11.01 -23.85
CA ASN A 24 -5.05 9.86 -23.98
C ASN A 24 -4.96 9.07 -22.68
N LEU A 25 -4.91 9.73 -21.52
CA LEU A 25 -4.95 9.06 -20.21
C LEU A 25 -6.26 8.29 -20.00
N GLN A 26 -7.40 8.85 -20.43
CA GLN A 26 -8.68 8.14 -20.36
C GLN A 26 -8.74 6.90 -21.29
N SER A 27 -8.06 6.95 -22.44
CA SER A 27 -8.03 5.84 -23.38
C SER A 27 -7.03 4.73 -23.00
N VAL A 28 -6.04 5.04 -22.18
CA VAL A 28 -5.01 4.08 -21.70
C VAL A 28 -5.37 3.46 -20.36
N THR A 29 -6.39 3.98 -19.65
CA THR A 29 -6.86 3.33 -18.43
C THR A 29 -7.52 2.00 -18.84
N PRO A 30 -6.87 0.82 -18.65
CA PRO A 30 -7.59 -0.43 -18.82
C PRO A 30 -8.78 -0.37 -17.87
N MET A 31 -9.95 -0.76 -18.36
CA MET A 31 -11.10 -1.02 -17.51
C MET A 31 -10.69 -2.08 -16.50
N VAL A 32 -10.18 -1.67 -15.36
CA VAL A 32 -9.97 -2.55 -14.22
C VAL A 32 -11.36 -2.75 -13.63
N GLU A 33 -12.07 -3.72 -14.18
CA GLU A 33 -13.28 -4.25 -13.56
C GLU A 33 -12.94 -4.60 -12.11
N ASN A 34 -13.62 -3.94 -11.17
CA ASN A 34 -13.52 -4.11 -9.72
C ASN A 34 -12.32 -3.50 -8.97
N SER A 35 -11.55 -2.60 -9.53
CA SER A 35 -10.62 -1.81 -8.74
C SER A 35 -11.26 -0.48 -8.31
N VAL A 36 -11.70 -0.40 -7.06
CA VAL A 36 -12.19 0.85 -6.46
C VAL A 36 -10.98 1.73 -6.10
N THR A 37 -10.20 2.12 -7.10
CA THR A 37 -9.10 3.06 -6.90
C THR A 37 -9.55 4.42 -7.40
N PRO A 38 -10.10 5.29 -6.53
CA PRO A 38 -10.51 6.62 -6.94
C PRO A 38 -9.29 7.40 -7.43
N THR A 39 -9.43 8.03 -8.59
CA THR A 39 -8.40 8.90 -9.16
C THR A 39 -8.73 10.35 -8.80
N ILE A 40 -7.74 11.08 -8.34
CA ILE A 40 -7.84 12.51 -8.07
C ILE A 40 -7.03 13.29 -9.11
N ILE A 41 -7.47 14.50 -9.39
CA ILE A 41 -6.74 15.47 -10.21
C ILE A 41 -6.22 16.53 -9.23
N GLU A 42 -4.91 16.63 -9.09
CA GLU A 42 -4.27 17.68 -8.29
C GLU A 42 -3.72 18.75 -9.23
N GLU A 43 -4.23 19.97 -9.12
CA GLU A 43 -3.74 21.12 -9.87
C GLU A 43 -2.62 21.79 -9.05
N ARG A 44 -1.39 21.68 -9.52
CA ARG A 44 -0.25 22.44 -9.01
C ARG A 44 0.15 23.46 -10.08
N GLN A 45 0.36 24.67 -9.71
CA GLN A 45 0.55 25.92 -10.47
C GLN A 45 1.01 25.85 -11.96
N LEU A 46 1.42 24.72 -12.53
CA LEU A 46 1.81 24.55 -13.93
C LEU A 46 1.59 23.13 -14.52
N ASN A 47 1.18 22.13 -13.71
CA ASN A 47 0.97 20.78 -14.21
C ASN A 47 -0.24 20.11 -13.53
N VAL A 48 -1.18 19.65 -14.34
CA VAL A 48 -2.26 18.78 -13.88
C VAL A 48 -1.75 17.34 -13.95
N ALA A 49 -1.66 16.68 -12.81
CA ALA A 49 -1.31 15.26 -12.73
C ALA A 49 -2.52 14.44 -12.24
N ALA A 50 -2.93 13.47 -13.05
CA ALA A 50 -3.88 12.46 -12.60
C ALA A 50 -3.11 11.39 -11.80
N MET A 51 -3.50 11.15 -10.55
CA MET A 51 -2.88 10.14 -9.69
C MET A 51 -3.94 9.39 -8.89
N SER A 52 -3.63 8.17 -8.45
CA SER A 52 -4.54 7.45 -7.57
C SER A 52 -4.56 8.11 -6.18
N VAL A 53 -5.65 7.89 -5.43
CA VAL A 53 -5.72 8.36 -4.03
C VAL A 53 -4.61 7.73 -3.18
N PHE A 54 -4.23 6.48 -3.47
CA PHE A 54 -3.14 5.81 -2.76
C PHE A 54 -1.79 6.45 -3.05
N ASP A 55 -1.52 6.87 -4.29
CA ASP A 55 -0.30 7.60 -4.64
C ASP A 55 -0.27 8.95 -3.92
N ARG A 56 -1.41 9.64 -3.85
CA ARG A 56 -1.52 10.90 -3.11
C ARG A 56 -1.27 10.74 -1.62
N LEU A 57 -1.83 9.68 -1.01
CA LEU A 57 -1.60 9.35 0.39
C LEU A 57 -0.13 8.99 0.64
N MET A 58 0.50 8.26 -0.28
CA MET A 58 1.93 7.93 -0.18
C MET A 58 2.82 9.18 -0.19
N MET A 59 2.45 10.25 -0.91
CA MET A 59 3.15 11.54 -0.84
C MET A 59 3.07 12.16 0.56
N ASP A 60 1.99 11.88 1.31
CA ASP A 60 1.84 12.26 2.72
C ASP A 60 2.43 11.21 3.68
N ARG A 61 3.20 10.25 3.14
CA ARG A 61 3.87 9.17 3.89
C ARG A 61 2.89 8.17 4.53
N ILE A 62 1.75 7.96 3.90
CA ILE A 62 0.72 7.02 4.33
C ILE A 62 0.71 5.82 3.39
N ILE A 63 0.88 4.63 3.94
CA ILE A 63 0.88 3.34 3.23
C ILE A 63 -0.31 2.50 3.70
N TRP A 64 -0.89 1.73 2.80
CA TRP A 64 -1.95 0.78 3.10
C TRP A 64 -1.50 -0.66 2.90
N CYS A 65 -1.68 -1.49 3.94
CA CYS A 65 -1.56 -2.93 3.90
C CYS A 65 -2.96 -3.54 4.04
N ALA A 66 -3.69 -3.65 2.93
CA ALA A 66 -5.05 -4.16 2.91
C ALA A 66 -5.15 -5.48 2.16
N GLY A 67 -5.94 -6.43 2.70
CA GLY A 67 -6.12 -7.76 2.12
C GLY A 67 -5.09 -8.79 2.57
N PRO A 68 -5.03 -9.96 1.90
CA PRO A 68 -4.10 -11.04 2.27
C PRO A 68 -2.63 -10.62 2.14
N VAL A 69 -1.81 -11.04 3.10
CA VAL A 69 -0.36 -10.87 3.05
C VAL A 69 0.22 -11.88 2.06
N ASP A 70 0.73 -11.40 0.96
CA ASP A 70 1.37 -12.17 -0.11
C ASP A 70 2.65 -11.50 -0.62
N ASP A 71 3.35 -12.15 -1.54
CA ASP A 71 4.59 -11.64 -2.12
C ASP A 71 4.38 -10.32 -2.86
N ARG A 72 3.21 -10.11 -3.47
CA ARG A 72 2.90 -8.88 -4.22
C ARG A 72 2.76 -7.69 -3.26
N MET A 73 2.01 -7.87 -2.16
CA MET A 73 1.91 -6.86 -1.12
C MET A 73 3.29 -6.58 -0.53
N ALA A 74 4.07 -7.62 -0.23
CA ALA A 74 5.39 -7.47 0.37
C ALA A 74 6.32 -6.63 -0.48
N ILE A 75 6.45 -6.93 -1.77
CA ILE A 75 7.31 -6.16 -2.70
C ILE A 75 6.86 -4.71 -2.78
N THR A 76 5.56 -4.46 -2.87
CA THR A 76 5.01 -3.10 -2.98
C THR A 76 5.30 -2.29 -1.73
N VAL A 77 5.00 -2.84 -0.54
CA VAL A 77 5.20 -2.16 0.74
C VAL A 77 6.68 -1.91 1.02
N GLN A 78 7.55 -2.89 0.75
CA GLN A 78 8.99 -2.74 0.91
C GLN A 78 9.54 -1.60 0.02
N ALA A 79 9.13 -1.55 -1.25
CA ALA A 79 9.54 -0.49 -2.16
C ALA A 79 9.09 0.89 -1.66
N GLN A 80 7.85 1.01 -1.17
CA GLN A 80 7.31 2.25 -0.60
C GLN A 80 8.06 2.67 0.67
N LEU A 81 8.35 1.73 1.57
CA LEU A 81 9.11 1.99 2.80
C LEU A 81 10.51 2.51 2.49
N LEU A 82 11.23 1.83 1.61
CA LEU A 82 12.59 2.24 1.19
C LEU A 82 12.58 3.62 0.53
N PHE A 83 11.65 3.86 -0.38
CA PHE A 83 11.50 5.15 -1.07
C PHE A 83 11.25 6.29 -0.07
N LEU A 84 10.28 6.13 0.82
CA LEU A 84 9.95 7.15 1.82
C LEU A 84 11.07 7.38 2.83
N SER A 85 11.76 6.31 3.24
CA SER A 85 12.90 6.41 4.13
C SER A 85 14.07 7.21 3.53
N GLN A 86 14.30 7.04 2.21
CA GLN A 86 15.36 7.80 1.52
C GLN A 86 15.00 9.28 1.35
N GLN A 87 13.71 9.60 1.20
CA GLN A 87 13.28 11.01 1.09
C GLN A 87 13.51 11.79 2.39
N ASP A 88 13.12 11.22 3.52
CA ASP A 88 13.33 11.82 4.85
C ASP A 88 13.34 10.71 5.91
N PRO A 89 14.53 10.30 6.39
CA PRO A 89 14.66 9.22 7.35
C PRO A 89 14.14 9.57 8.75
N LYS A 90 13.91 10.85 9.06
CA LYS A 90 13.45 11.29 10.39
C LYS A 90 11.95 11.44 10.48
N LYS A 91 11.27 11.60 9.35
CA LYS A 91 9.83 11.82 9.31
C LYS A 91 9.08 10.50 9.34
N THR A 92 8.18 10.34 10.29
CA THR A 92 7.35 9.13 10.49
C THR A 92 6.63 8.71 9.21
N ILE A 93 6.60 7.40 8.96
CA ILE A 93 5.74 6.76 7.97
C ILE A 93 4.54 6.17 8.72
N THR A 94 3.32 6.41 8.23
CA THR A 94 2.09 5.84 8.78
C THR A 94 1.63 4.67 7.92
N MET A 95 1.50 3.49 8.53
CA MET A 95 1.03 2.27 7.87
C MET A 95 -0.34 1.88 8.41
N HIS A 96 -1.36 1.91 7.56
CA HIS A 96 -2.69 1.42 7.86
C HIS A 96 -2.78 -0.07 7.54
N ILE A 97 -3.34 -0.85 8.45
CA ILE A 97 -3.43 -2.31 8.35
C ILE A 97 -4.90 -2.73 8.40
N ASP A 98 -5.33 -3.44 7.37
CA ASP A 98 -6.63 -4.13 7.29
C ASP A 98 -6.43 -5.47 6.57
N SER A 99 -5.92 -6.46 7.31
CA SER A 99 -5.46 -7.72 6.75
C SER A 99 -5.86 -8.92 7.61
N PRO A 100 -6.38 -9.99 6.99
CA PRO A 100 -6.61 -11.28 7.65
C PRO A 100 -5.30 -12.05 7.92
N GLY A 101 -4.14 -11.54 7.49
CA GLY A 101 -2.89 -12.26 7.50
C GLY A 101 -2.61 -12.98 6.19
N GLY A 102 -1.74 -13.98 6.19
CA GLY A 102 -1.35 -14.72 4.99
C GLY A 102 0.06 -15.30 5.10
N SER A 103 0.87 -15.15 4.04
CA SER A 103 2.21 -15.71 3.97
C SER A 103 3.14 -15.16 5.07
N VAL A 104 3.64 -16.05 5.90
CA VAL A 104 4.61 -15.72 6.97
C VAL A 104 5.89 -15.16 6.36
N LYS A 105 6.44 -15.80 5.32
CA LYS A 105 7.63 -15.35 4.60
C LYS A 105 7.47 -13.92 4.08
N ALA A 106 6.37 -13.64 3.40
CA ALA A 106 6.10 -12.31 2.86
C ALA A 106 5.96 -11.26 3.98
N GLY A 107 5.30 -11.61 5.08
CA GLY A 107 5.14 -10.72 6.22
C GLY A 107 6.45 -10.45 6.94
N LEU A 108 7.26 -11.47 7.20
CA LEU A 108 8.57 -11.31 7.84
C LEU A 108 9.50 -10.46 6.98
N SER A 109 9.51 -10.61 5.65
CA SER A 109 10.32 -9.78 4.77
C SER A 109 9.93 -8.29 4.84
N MET A 110 8.64 -7.97 5.04
CA MET A 110 8.22 -6.58 5.30
C MET A 110 8.71 -6.09 6.66
N ILE A 111 8.59 -6.92 7.70
CA ILE A 111 9.08 -6.59 9.06
C ILE A 111 10.58 -6.34 9.06
N ASP A 112 11.34 -7.15 8.33
CA ASP A 112 12.79 -6.97 8.20
C ASP A 112 13.13 -5.61 7.57
N VAL A 113 12.41 -5.20 6.53
CA VAL A 113 12.58 -3.86 5.95
C VAL A 113 12.16 -2.75 6.92
N MET A 114 11.05 -2.94 7.66
CA MET A 114 10.63 -1.99 8.72
C MET A 114 11.71 -1.80 9.78
N ASN A 115 12.41 -2.87 10.15
CA ASN A 115 13.51 -2.83 11.12
C ASN A 115 14.83 -2.29 10.50
N TYR A 116 15.06 -2.57 9.22
CA TYR A 116 16.26 -2.14 8.51
C TYR A 116 16.31 -0.62 8.31
N ILE A 117 15.19 0.00 7.97
CA ILE A 117 15.10 1.44 7.84
C ILE A 117 15.06 2.09 9.23
N GLN A 118 15.81 3.18 9.41
CA GLN A 118 15.82 3.90 10.68
C GLN A 118 14.65 4.87 10.86
N THR A 119 13.76 4.92 9.89
CA THR A 119 12.58 5.79 9.89
C THR A 119 11.51 5.23 10.84
N PRO A 120 11.00 6.02 11.79
CA PRO A 120 9.95 5.54 12.67
C PRO A 120 8.67 5.22 11.88
N ILE A 121 8.09 4.05 12.17
CA ILE A 121 6.86 3.60 11.51
C ILE A 121 5.74 3.55 12.54
N GLN A 122 4.70 4.34 12.32
CA GLN A 122 3.44 4.25 13.03
C GLN A 122 2.56 3.20 12.34
N THR A 123 1.96 2.29 13.09
CA THR A 123 1.01 1.31 12.58
C THR A 123 -0.37 1.51 13.18
N ILE A 124 -1.40 1.44 12.34
CA ILE A 124 -2.79 1.68 12.72
C ILE A 124 -3.66 0.54 12.18
N ASN A 125 -4.29 -0.22 13.07
CA ASN A 125 -5.30 -1.17 12.66
C ASN A 125 -6.60 -0.45 12.34
N THR A 126 -7.03 -0.49 11.08
CA THR A 126 -8.21 0.21 10.58
C THR A 126 -9.46 -0.67 10.41
N GLY A 127 -9.30 -1.98 10.42
CA GLY A 127 -10.39 -2.94 10.31
C GLY A 127 -10.02 -4.24 11.00
N MET A 128 -9.14 -5.00 10.38
CA MET A 128 -8.63 -6.27 10.92
C MET A 128 -7.10 -6.30 10.87
N ALA A 129 -6.49 -6.77 11.94
CA ALA A 129 -5.08 -7.14 11.96
C ALA A 129 -4.98 -8.57 12.54
N ALA A 130 -5.11 -9.57 11.66
CA ALA A 130 -5.14 -10.97 12.08
C ALA A 130 -3.89 -11.72 11.63
N SER A 131 -3.46 -12.72 12.40
CA SER A 131 -2.34 -13.59 12.05
C SER A 131 -1.10 -12.75 11.67
N MET A 132 -0.53 -12.91 10.48
CA MET A 132 0.59 -12.11 10.00
C MET A 132 0.31 -10.60 10.01
N GLY A 133 -0.95 -10.18 9.80
CA GLY A 133 -1.35 -8.77 9.92
C GLY A 133 -1.19 -8.22 11.34
N SER A 134 -1.35 -9.05 12.37
CA SER A 134 -1.11 -8.65 13.76
C SER A 134 0.37 -8.48 14.08
N LEU A 135 1.24 -9.26 13.45
CA LEU A 135 2.69 -9.10 13.57
C LEU A 135 3.17 -7.82 12.89
N LEU A 136 2.63 -7.50 11.71
CA LEU A 136 2.87 -6.21 11.04
C LEU A 136 2.43 -5.03 11.91
N LEU A 137 1.27 -5.12 12.56
CA LEU A 137 0.81 -4.11 13.52
C LEU A 137 1.79 -3.98 14.69
N GLY A 138 2.24 -5.11 15.23
CA GLY A 138 3.19 -5.18 16.33
C GLY A 138 4.59 -4.67 16.00
N ALA A 139 5.00 -4.73 14.72
CA ALA A 139 6.31 -4.26 14.25
C ALA A 139 6.44 -2.73 14.19
N GLY A 140 5.35 -1.98 14.34
CA GLY A 140 5.39 -0.52 14.47
C GLY A 140 6.25 -0.05 15.64
N ALA A 141 6.76 1.16 15.57
CA ALA A 141 7.61 1.75 16.59
C ALA A 141 6.91 1.77 17.96
N LYS A 142 7.69 1.62 19.04
CA LYS A 142 7.16 1.62 20.40
C LYS A 142 6.41 2.91 20.70
N GLY A 143 5.17 2.80 21.15
CA GLY A 143 4.30 3.94 21.43
C GLY A 143 3.57 4.51 20.21
N MET A 144 3.84 3.97 18.99
CA MET A 144 3.22 4.40 17.74
C MET A 144 2.33 3.30 17.12
N ARG A 145 1.80 2.41 17.91
CA ARG A 145 0.90 1.32 17.50
C ARG A 145 -0.48 1.61 18.04
N SER A 146 -1.48 1.60 17.18
CA SER A 146 -2.86 1.92 17.57
C SER A 146 -3.88 1.06 16.81
N SER A 147 -5.09 1.02 17.34
CA SER A 147 -6.24 0.36 16.72
C SER A 147 -7.45 1.27 16.80
N LEU A 148 -8.23 1.33 15.73
CA LEU A 148 -9.49 2.06 15.74
C LEU A 148 -10.52 1.33 16.61
N LYS A 149 -11.52 2.07 17.08
CA LYS A 149 -12.51 1.60 18.07
C LYS A 149 -13.19 0.27 17.70
N HIS A 150 -13.47 0.07 16.43
CA HIS A 150 -14.19 -1.12 15.94
C HIS A 150 -13.29 -2.14 15.25
N SER A 151 -11.99 -1.87 15.18
CA SER A 151 -11.02 -2.79 14.59
C SER A 151 -10.78 -3.99 15.53
N ARG A 152 -10.32 -5.08 14.93
CA ARG A 152 -10.03 -6.33 15.64
C ARG A 152 -8.61 -6.76 15.39
N THR A 153 -7.95 -7.24 16.44
CA THR A 153 -6.64 -7.89 16.34
C THR A 153 -6.78 -9.34 16.77
N MET A 154 -6.22 -10.27 15.99
CA MET A 154 -6.29 -11.69 16.29
C MET A 154 -4.92 -12.33 16.13
N LEU A 155 -4.49 -13.01 17.18
CA LEU A 155 -3.31 -13.86 17.21
C LEU A 155 -3.74 -15.31 17.31
N HIS A 156 -3.09 -16.19 16.57
CA HIS A 156 -3.26 -17.61 16.65
C HIS A 156 -1.93 -18.33 16.35
N GLN A 157 -1.84 -19.59 16.70
CA GLN A 157 -0.70 -20.42 16.30
C GLN A 157 -0.61 -20.56 14.79
N SER A 158 0.58 -20.82 14.27
CA SER A 158 0.80 -21.05 12.84
C SER A 158 -0.12 -22.17 12.32
N SER A 159 -0.66 -21.94 11.12
CA SER A 159 -1.46 -22.95 10.41
C SER A 159 -1.00 -23.01 8.97
N GLY A 160 -0.87 -24.20 8.43
CA GLY A 160 -0.43 -24.40 7.06
C GLY A 160 -0.46 -25.88 6.68
N GLY A 161 -0.04 -26.19 5.46
CA GLY A 161 0.14 -27.53 4.96
C GLY A 161 1.57 -27.67 4.42
N ALA A 162 2.20 -28.80 4.68
CA ALA A 162 3.47 -29.16 4.05
C ALA A 162 3.17 -30.03 2.82
N GLY A 163 3.86 -29.74 1.72
CA GLY A 163 3.73 -30.49 0.47
C GLY A 163 5.09 -30.87 -0.11
N GLY A 164 5.11 -31.79 -1.08
CA GLY A 164 6.33 -32.28 -1.70
C GLY A 164 6.74 -33.65 -1.17
N ASN A 165 8.04 -33.98 -1.21
CA ASN A 165 8.55 -35.21 -0.63
C ASN A 165 8.70 -35.10 0.90
N ILE A 166 8.99 -36.23 1.59
CA ILE A 166 9.07 -36.29 3.05
C ILE A 166 10.13 -35.31 3.64
N GLN A 167 11.23 -35.11 2.91
CA GLN A 167 12.29 -34.21 3.37
C GLN A 167 11.84 -32.73 3.25
N ASP A 168 11.19 -32.37 2.16
CA ASP A 168 10.63 -31.02 1.95
C ASP A 168 9.57 -30.71 3.03
N ALA A 169 8.71 -31.69 3.33
CA ALA A 169 7.70 -31.53 4.37
C ALA A 169 8.32 -31.29 5.75
N ARG A 170 9.40 -32.01 6.10
CA ARG A 170 10.12 -31.80 7.37
C ARG A 170 10.72 -30.40 7.44
N ILE A 171 11.41 -29.94 6.40
CA ILE A 171 11.98 -28.59 6.35
C ILE A 171 10.89 -27.53 6.58
N GLN A 172 9.72 -27.72 5.94
CA GLN A 172 8.60 -26.79 6.12
C GLN A 172 8.04 -26.82 7.54
N PHE A 173 8.00 -27.97 8.20
CA PHE A 173 7.58 -28.06 9.61
C PHE A 173 8.60 -27.43 10.54
N ASP A 174 9.90 -27.64 10.32
CA ASP A 174 10.98 -27.05 11.13
C ASP A 174 11.00 -25.51 11.03
N GLU A 175 10.56 -24.94 9.89
CA GLU A 175 10.40 -23.47 9.75
C GLU A 175 9.20 -22.90 10.54
N TRP A 176 8.28 -23.76 11.01
CA TRP A 176 7.09 -23.33 11.76
C TRP A 176 7.25 -23.42 13.28
N GLU A 177 8.26 -24.13 13.77
CA GLU A 177 8.64 -24.18 15.18
C GLU A 177 9.50 -22.99 15.63
#